data_72267ad1bac5d21de855aae23b602b0c
#
_entry.id   72267ad1bac5d21de855aae23b602b0c
#
_cell.length_a   1.000
_cell.length_b   1.000
_cell.length_c   1.000
_cell.angle_alpha   90.00
_cell.angle_beta   90.00
_cell.angle_gamma   90.00
#
_symmetry.space_group_name_H-M   'P 1'
#
loop_
_entity.id
_entity.type
_entity.pdbx_description
1 polymer ?
#
loop_
_entity_poly.entity_id
_entity_poly.type
_entity_poly.pdbx_seq_one_letter_code
_entity_poly.pdbx_strand_id
1 'polypeptide(L)'
;MKKKIKVLQVIPRLGFGGAETGCYDLAHFLPEQGCKSFVATSGGELLEFIDKKKVKIFKLPVHSKNPFLILFNTIIISFIIITFNINIIHARSRAPAWSCFLATKLTFRKFVTTFHGTYNFKNRIKKFYNSVMVRSDLVIAGSNFIFSHINNNYNNFFIGNKKKLLVIFRGINTNYYNSQKILPIKLEKFSKQNNIDRNKFIILLPGRLTYWKGQKIFIKAIKILSEKNNIPPFQAIILGSEQGRSVYKKKLLDLTQQYRLNNSIKFINHCDEMPVAYGISNLVCSCSSEPEAFGRVSVEAQSMQIPIIASNIGGSIETIIKDKSGYLFKNNDPIDLANSIASLMQKDYNSLKSIGVEGRKNVIKKFNVDKMCQTTFTEYKKLIELS
;
A
#
# COMPACT_ATOMS: atom_id res chain seq x y z
N MET A 1 -13.05 -24.55 -27.54
CA MET A 1 -13.20 -23.22 -26.87
C MET A 1 -12.39 -23.21 -25.58
N LYS A 2 -11.39 -22.31 -25.41
CA LYS A 2 -10.66 -22.19 -24.15
C LYS A 2 -11.62 -21.80 -23.03
N LYS A 3 -11.63 -22.59 -21.95
CA LYS A 3 -12.54 -22.40 -20.81
C LYS A 3 -12.27 -21.03 -20.15
N LYS A 4 -13.27 -20.17 -20.12
CA LYS A 4 -13.15 -18.79 -19.58
C LYS A 4 -12.82 -18.81 -18.09
N ILE A 5 -11.69 -18.23 -17.68
CA ILE A 5 -11.25 -18.19 -16.27
C ILE A 5 -12.22 -17.32 -15.47
N LYS A 6 -12.62 -17.80 -14.29
CA LYS A 6 -13.52 -17.13 -13.36
C LYS A 6 -12.85 -17.02 -12.00
N VAL A 7 -12.66 -15.80 -11.50
CA VAL A 7 -11.90 -15.51 -10.29
C VAL A 7 -12.79 -14.85 -9.24
N LEU A 8 -12.82 -15.38 -8.04
CA LEU A 8 -13.42 -14.77 -6.86
C LEU A 8 -12.33 -14.22 -5.95
N GLN A 9 -12.21 -12.92 -5.86
CA GLN A 9 -11.38 -12.26 -4.83
C GLN A 9 -12.18 -12.08 -3.54
N VAL A 10 -11.58 -12.40 -2.39
CA VAL A 10 -12.24 -12.26 -1.08
C VAL A 10 -11.41 -11.38 -0.17
N ILE A 11 -11.99 -10.26 0.25
CA ILE A 11 -11.34 -9.22 1.05
C ILE A 11 -12.26 -8.76 2.18
N PRO A 12 -11.76 -8.50 3.42
CA PRO A 12 -12.60 -8.10 4.54
C PRO A 12 -13.43 -6.86 4.29
N ARG A 13 -12.79 -5.80 3.79
CA ARG A 13 -13.41 -4.53 3.43
C ARG A 13 -12.71 -3.97 2.19
N LEU A 14 -13.45 -3.33 1.31
CA LEU A 14 -12.92 -2.72 0.08
C LEU A 14 -12.80 -1.19 0.26
N GLY A 15 -11.87 -0.76 1.13
CA GLY A 15 -11.57 0.64 1.40
C GLY A 15 -10.42 1.18 0.54
N PHE A 16 -9.83 2.32 0.93
CA PHE A 16 -8.74 2.97 0.21
C PHE A 16 -7.33 2.50 0.63
N GLY A 17 -7.21 1.41 1.37
CA GLY A 17 -5.91 0.84 1.71
C GLY A 17 -5.23 0.18 0.52
N GLY A 18 -3.95 -0.10 0.66
CA GLY A 18 -3.20 -0.66 -0.46
C GLY A 18 -3.61 -2.11 -0.83
N ALA A 19 -4.07 -2.95 0.09
CA ALA A 19 -4.59 -4.29 -0.24
C ALA A 19 -5.88 -4.19 -1.03
N GLU A 20 -6.70 -3.23 -0.64
CA GLU A 20 -8.02 -2.92 -1.16
C GLU A 20 -7.95 -2.37 -2.58
N THR A 21 -7.07 -1.37 -2.81
CA THR A 21 -6.85 -0.83 -4.17
C THR A 21 -6.31 -1.90 -5.10
N GLY A 22 -5.36 -2.74 -4.67
CA GLY A 22 -4.87 -3.83 -5.51
C GLY A 22 -5.91 -4.94 -5.79
N CYS A 23 -6.93 -5.10 -4.91
CA CYS A 23 -8.09 -5.94 -5.19
C CYS A 23 -8.99 -5.31 -6.25
N TYR A 24 -9.27 -4.03 -6.10
CA TYR A 24 -10.05 -3.22 -7.03
C TYR A 24 -9.44 -3.23 -8.44
N ASP A 25 -8.15 -2.93 -8.53
CA ASP A 25 -7.42 -2.88 -9.81
C ASP A 25 -7.47 -4.22 -10.54
N LEU A 26 -7.15 -5.31 -9.84
CA LEU A 26 -7.21 -6.65 -10.43
C LEU A 26 -8.64 -7.04 -10.81
N ALA A 27 -9.65 -6.64 -10.02
CA ALA A 27 -11.05 -6.94 -10.33
C ALA A 27 -11.50 -6.32 -11.65
N HIS A 28 -11.03 -5.11 -11.98
CA HIS A 28 -11.34 -4.43 -13.25
C HIS A 28 -10.47 -4.91 -14.41
N PHE A 29 -9.21 -5.28 -14.14
CA PHE A 29 -8.29 -5.80 -15.14
C PHE A 29 -8.74 -7.16 -15.72
N LEU A 30 -9.22 -8.07 -14.87
CA LEU A 30 -9.59 -9.43 -15.29
C LEU A 30 -10.64 -9.50 -16.41
N PRO A 31 -11.74 -8.71 -16.40
CA PRO A 31 -12.70 -8.68 -17.50
C PRO A 31 -12.10 -8.24 -18.84
N GLU A 32 -11.13 -7.33 -18.84
CA GLU A 32 -10.42 -6.88 -20.04
C GLU A 32 -9.57 -7.99 -20.66
N GLN A 33 -9.18 -8.99 -19.84
CA GLN A 33 -8.49 -10.21 -20.30
C GLN A 33 -9.47 -11.35 -20.63
N GLY A 34 -10.76 -11.05 -20.77
CA GLY A 34 -11.78 -12.05 -21.09
C GLY A 34 -12.19 -12.95 -19.93
N CYS A 35 -11.79 -12.67 -18.69
CA CYS A 35 -12.19 -13.42 -17.49
C CYS A 35 -13.53 -12.93 -16.93
N LYS A 36 -14.17 -13.75 -16.07
CA LYS A 36 -15.26 -13.26 -15.20
C LYS A 36 -14.68 -12.93 -13.82
N SER A 37 -14.96 -11.72 -13.35
CA SER A 37 -14.46 -11.18 -12.09
C SER A 37 -15.55 -11.08 -11.04
N PHE A 38 -15.25 -11.60 -9.84
CA PHE A 38 -16.14 -11.61 -8.69
C PHE A 38 -15.38 -11.11 -7.47
N VAL A 39 -16.07 -10.35 -6.59
CA VAL A 39 -15.50 -9.90 -5.32
C VAL A 39 -16.48 -10.18 -4.18
N ALA A 40 -16.02 -10.81 -3.11
CA ALA A 40 -16.76 -10.97 -1.87
C ALA A 40 -16.12 -10.09 -0.78
N THR A 41 -16.93 -9.27 -0.12
CA THR A 41 -16.49 -8.31 0.90
C THR A 41 -17.61 -7.96 1.87
N SER A 42 -17.27 -7.47 3.07
CA SER A 42 -18.30 -6.98 4.01
C SER A 42 -18.74 -5.53 3.73
N GLY A 43 -18.16 -4.87 2.74
CA GLY A 43 -18.42 -3.47 2.40
C GLY A 43 -17.15 -2.71 2.10
N GLY A 44 -17.23 -1.39 2.05
CA GLY A 44 -16.11 -0.47 1.87
C GLY A 44 -16.36 0.57 0.81
N GLU A 45 -15.64 1.65 0.90
CA GLU A 45 -15.84 2.89 0.14
C GLU A 45 -15.59 2.70 -1.36
N LEU A 46 -14.63 1.86 -1.74
CA LEU A 46 -14.35 1.56 -3.17
C LEU A 46 -15.48 0.82 -3.87
N LEU A 47 -16.49 0.31 -3.15
CA LEU A 47 -17.65 -0.32 -3.78
C LEU A 47 -18.46 0.63 -4.66
N GLU A 48 -18.46 1.92 -4.35
CA GLU A 48 -19.12 2.97 -5.11
C GLU A 48 -18.50 3.17 -6.50
N PHE A 49 -17.20 2.87 -6.62
CA PHE A 49 -16.42 3.03 -7.84
C PHE A 49 -16.33 1.74 -8.68
N ILE A 50 -16.91 0.63 -8.21
CA ILE A 50 -16.87 -0.62 -8.96
C ILE A 50 -17.85 -0.57 -10.14
N ASP A 51 -17.33 -0.85 -11.33
CA ASP A 51 -18.16 -1.10 -12.52
C ASP A 51 -18.93 -2.44 -12.37
N LYS A 52 -20.19 -2.34 -11.96
CA LYS A 52 -21.07 -3.51 -11.73
C LYS A 52 -21.37 -4.30 -13.00
N LYS A 53 -21.12 -3.74 -14.20
CA LYS A 53 -21.23 -4.48 -15.47
C LYS A 53 -20.05 -5.42 -15.68
N LYS A 54 -18.88 -5.07 -15.14
CA LYS A 54 -17.64 -5.85 -15.27
C LYS A 54 -17.40 -6.78 -14.08
N VAL A 55 -17.77 -6.38 -12.86
CA VAL A 55 -17.43 -7.08 -11.60
C VAL A 55 -18.70 -7.38 -10.80
N LYS A 56 -18.93 -8.67 -10.51
CA LYS A 56 -20.05 -9.08 -9.65
C LYS A 56 -19.62 -9.07 -8.18
N ILE A 57 -20.44 -8.40 -7.34
CA ILE A 57 -20.15 -8.24 -5.90
C ILE A 57 -21.06 -9.13 -5.06
N PHE A 58 -20.47 -9.76 -4.02
CA PHE A 58 -21.18 -10.45 -2.96
C PHE A 58 -20.87 -9.77 -1.62
N LYS A 59 -21.90 -9.34 -0.89
CA LYS A 59 -21.75 -8.79 0.46
C LYS A 59 -21.84 -9.92 1.49
N LEU A 60 -20.72 -10.23 2.16
CA LEU A 60 -20.60 -11.31 3.14
C LEU A 60 -19.80 -10.84 4.36
N PRO A 61 -20.07 -11.32 5.57
CA PRO A 61 -19.34 -10.92 6.79
C PRO A 61 -17.93 -11.56 6.87
N VAL A 62 -17.17 -11.50 5.78
CA VAL A 62 -15.83 -12.12 5.63
C VAL A 62 -14.72 -11.44 6.42
N HIS A 63 -15.01 -10.31 7.08
CA HIS A 63 -14.10 -9.62 7.99
C HIS A 63 -13.98 -10.31 9.35
N SER A 64 -14.96 -11.13 9.71
CA SER A 64 -15.08 -11.75 11.03
C SER A 64 -14.06 -12.85 11.25
N LYS A 65 -13.61 -12.97 12.50
CA LYS A 65 -12.76 -14.06 13.02
C LYS A 65 -13.54 -15.06 13.87
N ASN A 66 -14.85 -14.86 14.02
CA ASN A 66 -15.71 -15.77 14.76
C ASN A 66 -15.79 -17.12 14.02
N PRO A 67 -15.53 -18.26 14.68
CA PRO A 67 -15.54 -19.59 14.04
C PRO A 67 -16.88 -19.93 13.38
N PHE A 68 -18.01 -19.57 13.96
CA PHE A 68 -19.33 -19.80 13.37
C PHE A 68 -19.54 -19.02 12.10
N LEU A 69 -19.09 -17.74 12.06
CA LEU A 69 -19.15 -16.92 10.84
C LEU A 69 -18.14 -17.39 9.78
N ILE A 70 -17.00 -17.96 10.18
CA ILE A 70 -16.07 -18.61 9.27
C ILE A 70 -16.75 -19.80 8.59
N LEU A 71 -17.44 -20.66 9.37
CA LEU A 71 -18.16 -21.81 8.83
C LEU A 71 -19.32 -21.39 7.92
N PHE A 72 -20.13 -20.42 8.35
CA PHE A 72 -21.19 -19.81 7.53
C PHE A 72 -20.65 -19.29 6.20
N ASN A 73 -19.60 -18.48 6.25
CA ASN A 73 -18.94 -17.95 5.03
C ASN A 73 -18.40 -19.09 4.16
N THR A 74 -17.90 -20.19 4.75
CA THR A 74 -17.43 -21.37 3.98
C THR A 74 -18.56 -21.94 3.13
N ILE A 75 -19.74 -22.14 3.72
CA ILE A 75 -20.91 -22.70 3.04
C ILE A 75 -21.34 -21.77 1.90
N ILE A 76 -21.50 -20.48 2.17
CA ILE A 76 -21.94 -19.50 1.17
C ILE A 76 -20.89 -19.35 0.04
N ILE A 77 -19.59 -19.29 0.36
CA ILE A 77 -18.53 -19.24 -0.66
C ILE A 77 -18.54 -20.52 -1.50
N SER A 78 -18.72 -21.71 -0.90
CA SER A 78 -18.82 -22.97 -1.64
C SER A 78 -20.02 -22.97 -2.60
N PHE A 79 -21.18 -22.47 -2.16
CA PHE A 79 -22.36 -22.31 -3.02
C PHE A 79 -22.08 -21.35 -4.18
N ILE A 80 -21.45 -20.19 -3.92
CA ILE A 80 -21.05 -19.23 -4.96
C ILE A 80 -20.08 -19.89 -5.97
N ILE A 81 -19.10 -20.65 -5.48
CA ILE A 81 -18.13 -21.36 -6.33
C ILE A 81 -18.84 -22.31 -7.29
N ILE A 82 -19.77 -23.11 -6.81
CA ILE A 82 -20.50 -24.11 -7.59
C ILE A 82 -21.42 -23.42 -8.58
N THR A 83 -22.29 -22.49 -8.11
CA THR A 83 -23.29 -21.80 -8.92
C THR A 83 -22.66 -21.01 -10.08
N PHE A 84 -21.56 -20.33 -9.84
CA PHE A 84 -20.89 -19.53 -10.88
C PHE A 84 -19.76 -20.28 -11.58
N ASN A 85 -19.49 -21.53 -11.18
CA ASN A 85 -18.40 -22.36 -11.69
C ASN A 85 -17.06 -21.60 -11.63
N ILE A 86 -16.71 -21.08 -10.44
CA ILE A 86 -15.47 -20.31 -10.19
C ILE A 86 -14.28 -21.25 -10.21
N ASN A 87 -13.20 -20.85 -10.84
CA ASN A 87 -11.98 -21.66 -10.97
C ASN A 87 -10.95 -21.34 -9.89
N ILE A 88 -10.82 -20.04 -9.56
CA ILE A 88 -9.79 -19.52 -8.64
C ILE A 88 -10.45 -18.71 -7.55
N ILE A 89 -10.10 -18.99 -6.31
CA ILE A 89 -10.46 -18.21 -5.14
C ILE A 89 -9.20 -17.53 -4.60
N HIS A 90 -9.21 -16.20 -4.52
CA HIS A 90 -8.07 -15.42 -4.09
C HIS A 90 -8.37 -14.66 -2.79
N ALA A 91 -7.88 -15.14 -1.66
CA ALA A 91 -7.99 -14.46 -0.38
C ALA A 91 -6.91 -13.38 -0.22
N ARG A 92 -7.37 -12.18 0.14
CA ARG A 92 -6.52 -10.99 0.30
C ARG A 92 -6.21 -10.65 1.76
N SER A 93 -6.66 -11.48 2.71
CA SER A 93 -6.40 -11.29 4.14
C SER A 93 -6.66 -12.57 4.92
N ARG A 94 -6.12 -12.65 6.13
CA ARG A 94 -6.24 -13.80 7.04
C ARG A 94 -7.67 -14.13 7.44
N ALA A 95 -8.51 -13.10 7.69
CA ALA A 95 -9.87 -13.32 8.13
C ALA A 95 -10.68 -14.14 7.10
N PRO A 96 -10.77 -13.76 5.82
CA PRO A 96 -11.46 -14.55 4.81
C PRO A 96 -10.70 -15.82 4.39
N ALA A 97 -9.39 -15.89 4.61
CA ALA A 97 -8.58 -16.99 4.10
C ALA A 97 -8.99 -18.36 4.66
N TRP A 98 -9.45 -18.44 5.91
CA TRP A 98 -9.96 -19.69 6.48
C TRP A 98 -11.23 -20.19 5.78
N SER A 99 -12.21 -19.30 5.57
CA SER A 99 -13.42 -19.64 4.82
C SER A 99 -13.11 -20.04 3.39
N CYS A 100 -12.20 -19.31 2.73
CA CYS A 100 -11.76 -19.61 1.37
C CYS A 100 -11.04 -20.97 1.29
N PHE A 101 -10.13 -21.25 2.23
CA PHE A 101 -9.39 -22.51 2.31
C PHE A 101 -10.34 -23.70 2.45
N LEU A 102 -11.28 -23.64 3.38
CA LEU A 102 -12.26 -24.71 3.58
C LEU A 102 -13.16 -24.88 2.37
N ALA A 103 -13.68 -23.76 1.80
CA ALA A 103 -14.53 -23.81 0.61
C ALA A 103 -13.82 -24.39 -0.60
N THR A 104 -12.53 -24.07 -0.80
CA THR A 104 -11.75 -24.63 -1.92
C THR A 104 -11.46 -26.13 -1.74
N LYS A 105 -11.29 -26.59 -0.50
CA LYS A 105 -11.18 -28.03 -0.21
C LYS A 105 -12.47 -28.79 -0.51
N LEU A 106 -13.62 -28.22 -0.14
CA LEU A 106 -14.94 -28.84 -0.42
C LEU A 106 -15.30 -28.85 -1.92
N THR A 107 -14.84 -27.86 -2.66
CA THR A 107 -15.20 -27.69 -4.10
C THR A 107 -14.09 -28.07 -5.06
N PHE A 108 -12.94 -28.51 -4.58
CA PHE A 108 -11.76 -28.88 -5.37
C PHE A 108 -11.30 -27.77 -6.34
N ARG A 109 -11.30 -26.49 -5.86
CA ARG A 109 -10.89 -25.33 -6.65
C ARG A 109 -9.54 -24.80 -6.21
N LYS A 110 -8.89 -24.04 -7.11
CA LYS A 110 -7.57 -23.45 -6.83
C LYS A 110 -7.68 -22.30 -5.83
N PHE A 111 -6.80 -22.34 -4.85
CA PHE A 111 -6.71 -21.34 -3.79
C PHE A 111 -5.45 -20.49 -3.96
N VAL A 112 -5.61 -19.17 -3.93
CA VAL A 112 -4.52 -18.19 -4.02
C VAL A 112 -4.59 -17.25 -2.83
N THR A 113 -3.44 -16.82 -2.33
CA THR A 113 -3.36 -15.83 -1.25
C THR A 113 -2.34 -14.77 -1.59
N THR A 114 -2.59 -13.53 -1.13
CA THR A 114 -1.60 -12.45 -1.16
C THR A 114 -1.32 -11.92 0.24
N PHE A 115 -0.06 -11.92 0.63
CA PHE A 115 0.40 -11.29 1.86
C PHE A 115 0.57 -9.80 1.67
N HIS A 116 -0.18 -9.01 2.45
CA HIS A 116 -0.13 -7.54 2.45
C HIS A 116 0.57 -6.94 3.67
N GLY A 117 1.15 -7.74 4.53
CA GLY A 117 1.84 -7.33 5.75
C GLY A 117 2.62 -8.46 6.40
N THR A 118 3.44 -8.10 7.39
CA THR A 118 4.22 -9.03 8.21
C THR A 118 3.33 -9.73 9.21
N TYR A 119 2.41 -10.38 9.07
CA TYR A 119 1.51 -11.03 10.02
C TYR A 119 2.23 -11.52 11.30
N ASN A 120 2.68 -10.56 12.12
CA ASN A 120 3.40 -10.82 13.36
C ASN A 120 2.57 -11.66 14.33
N PHE A 121 3.23 -12.53 15.05
CA PHE A 121 2.60 -13.42 16.04
C PHE A 121 3.41 -13.41 17.35
N LYS A 122 2.68 -13.43 18.48
CA LYS A 122 3.28 -13.50 19.83
C LYS A 122 3.30 -14.93 20.38
N ASN A 123 2.45 -15.82 19.85
CA ASN A 123 2.29 -17.20 20.31
C ASN A 123 2.03 -18.17 19.15
N ARG A 124 2.10 -19.49 19.45
CA ARG A 124 1.89 -20.57 18.47
C ARG A 124 0.48 -20.57 17.87
N ILE A 125 -0.56 -20.25 18.67
CA ILE A 125 -1.96 -20.20 18.20
C ILE A 125 -2.12 -19.11 17.13
N LYS A 126 -1.59 -17.92 17.37
CA LYS A 126 -1.63 -16.82 16.38
C LYS A 126 -0.81 -17.14 15.14
N LYS A 127 0.33 -17.85 15.30
CA LYS A 127 1.13 -18.33 14.17
C LYS A 127 0.33 -19.33 13.33
N PHE A 128 -0.33 -20.30 13.97
CA PHE A 128 -1.21 -21.26 13.31
C PHE A 128 -2.37 -20.56 12.58
N TYR A 129 -3.06 -19.61 13.23
CA TYR A 129 -4.12 -18.83 12.59
C TYR A 129 -3.62 -18.10 11.34
N ASN A 130 -2.44 -17.48 11.40
CA ASN A 130 -1.85 -16.79 10.26
C ASN A 130 -1.42 -17.75 9.14
N SER A 131 -1.09 -19.01 9.47
CA SER A 131 -0.54 -20.00 8.53
C SER A 131 -1.49 -20.37 7.40
N VAL A 132 -2.80 -20.09 7.53
CA VAL A 132 -3.76 -20.33 6.43
C VAL A 132 -3.34 -19.62 5.14
N MET A 133 -2.65 -18.50 5.27
CA MET A 133 -2.17 -17.73 4.11
C MET A 133 -1.08 -18.42 3.30
N VAL A 134 -0.43 -19.46 3.83
CA VAL A 134 0.56 -20.27 3.11
C VAL A 134 0.05 -21.68 2.75
N ARG A 135 -1.23 -21.96 3.04
CA ARG A 135 -1.87 -23.25 2.71
C ARG A 135 -2.56 -23.23 1.34
N SER A 136 -2.24 -22.26 0.50
CA SER A 136 -2.80 -22.08 -0.84
C SER A 136 -1.93 -22.72 -1.91
N ASP A 137 -2.51 -22.97 -3.09
CA ASP A 137 -1.77 -23.46 -4.27
C ASP A 137 -0.76 -22.43 -4.78
N LEU A 138 -1.02 -21.15 -4.54
CA LEU A 138 -0.13 -20.04 -4.89
C LEU A 138 -0.15 -18.99 -3.79
N VAL A 139 1.03 -18.68 -3.26
CA VAL A 139 1.25 -17.62 -2.28
C VAL A 139 1.97 -16.46 -2.97
N ILE A 140 1.37 -15.27 -2.95
CA ILE A 140 1.94 -14.06 -3.52
C ILE A 140 2.48 -13.18 -2.40
N ALA A 141 3.75 -12.83 -2.46
CA ALA A 141 4.40 -11.83 -1.62
C ALA A 141 4.45 -10.48 -2.36
N GLY A 142 4.00 -9.40 -1.72
CA GLY A 142 3.96 -8.06 -2.32
C GLY A 142 5.33 -7.37 -2.45
N SER A 143 6.39 -7.96 -1.90
CA SER A 143 7.78 -7.49 -1.92
C SER A 143 8.74 -8.64 -1.58
N ASN A 144 10.04 -8.47 -1.84
CA ASN A 144 11.06 -9.44 -1.39
C ASN A 144 11.16 -9.47 0.15
N PHE A 145 10.93 -8.34 0.81
CA PHE A 145 10.85 -8.28 2.27
C PHE A 145 9.74 -9.21 2.80
N ILE A 146 8.54 -9.17 2.21
CA ILE A 146 7.43 -10.06 2.58
C ILE A 146 7.74 -11.51 2.19
N PHE A 147 8.38 -11.75 1.04
CA PHE A 147 8.82 -13.08 0.64
C PHE A 147 9.75 -13.70 1.70
N SER A 148 10.78 -12.97 2.13
CA SER A 148 11.71 -13.41 3.16
C SER A 148 11.01 -13.63 4.51
N HIS A 149 10.08 -12.73 4.89
CA HIS A 149 9.27 -12.88 6.09
C HIS A 149 8.44 -14.19 6.06
N ILE A 150 7.79 -14.50 4.95
CA ILE A 150 7.00 -15.74 4.78
C ILE A 150 7.93 -16.95 4.89
N ASN A 151 9.03 -16.93 4.18
CA ASN A 151 9.97 -18.03 4.13
C ASN A 151 10.56 -18.36 5.52
N ASN A 152 10.94 -17.32 6.28
CA ASN A 152 11.54 -17.48 7.60
C ASN A 152 10.54 -17.91 8.68
N ASN A 153 9.28 -17.51 8.56
CA ASN A 153 8.31 -17.70 9.64
C ASN A 153 7.27 -18.79 9.39
N TYR A 154 6.97 -19.11 8.12
CA TYR A 154 5.85 -19.97 7.74
C TYR A 154 6.24 -21.16 6.85
N ASN A 155 7.53 -21.40 6.64
CA ASN A 155 8.03 -22.44 5.74
C ASN A 155 7.39 -23.81 6.03
N ASN A 156 7.28 -24.21 7.31
CA ASN A 156 6.78 -25.51 7.75
C ASN A 156 5.25 -25.68 7.59
N PHE A 157 4.52 -24.67 7.16
CA PHE A 157 3.07 -24.70 7.00
C PHE A 157 2.61 -24.83 5.54
N PHE A 158 3.53 -24.87 4.58
CA PHE A 158 3.18 -25.14 3.19
C PHE A 158 2.65 -26.56 3.05
N ILE A 159 1.56 -26.74 2.28
CA ILE A 159 0.94 -28.03 2.01
C ILE A 159 1.48 -28.57 0.67
N GLY A 160 1.91 -29.83 0.68
CA GLY A 160 2.42 -30.54 -0.50
C GLY A 160 3.86 -30.20 -0.86
N ASN A 161 4.43 -30.99 -1.79
CA ASN A 161 5.84 -30.92 -2.19
C ASN A 161 6.17 -29.71 -3.10
N LYS A 162 5.18 -29.01 -3.62
CA LYS A 162 5.37 -27.86 -4.53
C LYS A 162 5.01 -26.56 -3.84
N LYS A 163 5.95 -26.03 -3.09
CA LYS A 163 5.87 -24.67 -2.53
C LYS A 163 5.86 -23.66 -3.67
N LYS A 164 4.69 -23.06 -3.96
CA LYS A 164 4.60 -21.98 -4.94
C LYS A 164 4.46 -20.64 -4.21
N LEU A 165 5.59 -20.10 -3.79
CA LEU A 165 5.74 -18.76 -3.23
C LEU A 165 6.51 -17.91 -4.24
N LEU A 166 5.95 -16.78 -4.65
CA LEU A 166 6.61 -15.86 -5.56
C LEU A 166 6.35 -14.39 -5.20
N VAL A 167 7.22 -13.53 -5.68
CA VAL A 167 7.07 -12.08 -5.53
C VAL A 167 6.32 -11.53 -6.73
N ILE A 168 5.19 -10.88 -6.46
CA ILE A 168 4.54 -9.97 -7.39
C ILE A 168 4.50 -8.62 -6.70
N PHE A 169 5.38 -7.71 -7.11
CA PHE A 169 5.42 -6.37 -6.56
C PHE A 169 4.06 -5.70 -6.68
N ARG A 170 3.71 -4.96 -5.64
CA ARG A 170 2.50 -4.15 -5.67
C ARG A 170 2.67 -3.01 -6.67
N GLY A 171 1.59 -2.73 -7.39
CA GLY A 171 1.55 -1.64 -8.34
C GLY A 171 0.75 -0.45 -7.83
N ILE A 172 0.99 0.70 -8.45
CA ILE A 172 0.14 1.88 -8.35
C ILE A 172 -0.32 2.30 -9.74
N ASN A 173 -1.42 3.03 -9.79
CA ASN A 173 -1.90 3.63 -11.04
C ASN A 173 -1.05 4.85 -11.39
N THR A 174 -0.07 4.66 -12.29
CA THR A 174 0.86 5.70 -12.75
C THR A 174 0.19 6.75 -13.62
N ASN A 175 -1.04 6.51 -14.11
CA ASN A 175 -1.86 7.49 -14.79
C ASN A 175 -2.57 8.43 -13.81
N TYR A 176 -3.00 7.92 -12.66
CA TYR A 176 -3.56 8.72 -11.58
C TYR A 176 -2.47 9.52 -10.85
N TYR A 177 -1.36 8.88 -10.49
CA TYR A 177 -0.17 9.54 -9.93
C TYR A 177 0.72 10.06 -11.06
N ASN A 178 0.29 11.16 -11.68
CA ASN A 178 1.02 11.81 -12.80
C ASN A 178 0.98 13.33 -12.64
N SER A 179 2.14 13.96 -12.41
CA SER A 179 2.27 15.39 -12.22
C SER A 179 1.76 16.21 -13.43
N GLN A 180 1.91 15.69 -14.63
CA GLN A 180 1.46 16.36 -15.86
C GLN A 180 -0.07 16.41 -16.01
N LYS A 181 -0.82 15.60 -15.24
CA LYS A 181 -2.29 15.55 -15.30
C LYS A 181 -2.97 16.40 -14.24
N ILE A 182 -2.20 17.06 -13.38
CA ILE A 182 -2.78 17.92 -12.35
C ILE A 182 -3.03 19.30 -12.92
N LEU A 183 -4.27 19.74 -12.84
CA LEU A 183 -4.64 21.09 -13.25
C LEU A 183 -4.08 22.11 -12.26
N PRO A 184 -3.43 23.20 -12.73
CA PRO A 184 -2.85 24.23 -11.87
C PRO A 184 -3.84 24.80 -10.86
N ILE A 185 -5.10 24.98 -11.26
CA ILE A 185 -6.17 25.48 -10.37
C ILE A 185 -6.41 24.60 -9.14
N LYS A 186 -6.20 23.27 -9.26
CA LYS A 186 -6.33 22.34 -8.11
C LYS A 186 -5.20 22.54 -7.12
N LEU A 187 -3.96 22.77 -7.61
CA LEU A 187 -2.81 23.07 -6.75
C LEU A 187 -3.03 24.38 -5.98
N GLU A 188 -3.51 25.41 -6.69
CA GLU A 188 -3.79 26.72 -6.10
C GLU A 188 -4.91 26.61 -5.05
N LYS A 189 -6.02 25.99 -5.39
CA LYS A 189 -7.15 25.77 -4.46
C LYS A 189 -6.71 25.04 -3.19
N PHE A 190 -5.98 23.94 -3.34
CA PHE A 190 -5.49 23.16 -2.21
C PHE A 190 -4.54 23.97 -1.32
N SER A 191 -3.63 24.73 -1.94
CA SER A 191 -2.70 25.60 -1.21
C SER A 191 -3.42 26.70 -0.44
N LYS A 192 -4.38 27.39 -1.05
CA LYS A 192 -5.20 28.44 -0.39
C LYS A 192 -6.02 27.86 0.77
N GLN A 193 -6.71 26.74 0.54
CA GLN A 193 -7.56 26.10 1.57
C GLN A 193 -6.78 25.66 2.81
N ASN A 194 -5.50 25.31 2.64
CA ASN A 194 -4.65 24.80 3.72
C ASN A 194 -3.59 25.81 4.18
N ASN A 195 -3.65 27.07 3.72
CA ASN A 195 -2.67 28.12 4.04
C ASN A 195 -1.22 27.66 3.77
N ILE A 196 -0.97 27.10 2.57
CA ILE A 196 0.34 26.63 2.15
C ILE A 196 0.98 27.72 1.30
N ASP A 197 2.18 28.17 1.72
CA ASP A 197 2.98 29.15 1.00
C ASP A 197 3.87 28.45 -0.04
N ARG A 198 3.48 28.52 -1.29
CA ARG A 198 4.19 27.89 -2.40
C ARG A 198 5.54 28.53 -2.76
N ASN A 199 5.88 29.67 -2.17
CA ASN A 199 7.21 30.28 -2.30
C ASN A 199 8.24 29.60 -1.39
N LYS A 200 7.79 28.78 -0.45
CA LYS A 200 8.65 28.02 0.44
C LYS A 200 8.91 26.61 -0.09
N PHE A 201 9.99 26.00 0.35
CA PHE A 201 10.26 24.59 0.08
C PHE A 201 9.29 23.69 0.85
N ILE A 202 8.43 22.96 0.15
CA ILE A 202 7.37 22.16 0.76
C ILE A 202 7.84 20.72 0.99
N ILE A 203 7.82 20.28 2.25
CA ILE A 203 8.18 18.93 2.69
C ILE A 203 6.93 18.21 3.15
N LEU A 204 6.52 17.14 2.46
CA LEU A 204 5.30 16.39 2.75
C LEU A 204 5.59 15.06 3.44
N LEU A 205 4.92 14.78 4.56
CA LEU A 205 4.82 13.48 5.20
C LEU A 205 3.38 12.95 5.10
N PRO A 206 3.03 12.15 4.09
CA PRO A 206 1.69 11.59 3.96
C PRO A 206 1.56 10.27 4.71
N GLY A 207 0.43 10.05 5.36
CA GLY A 207 0.11 8.80 6.02
C GLY A 207 -0.78 8.95 7.25
N ARG A 208 -1.51 7.88 7.56
CA ARG A 208 -2.36 7.84 8.75
C ARG A 208 -1.58 8.20 10.00
N LEU A 209 -2.18 8.96 10.91
CA LEU A 209 -1.56 9.29 12.19
C LEU A 209 -1.52 8.04 13.08
N THR A 210 -0.38 7.35 13.06
CA THR A 210 -0.10 6.14 13.84
C THR A 210 1.34 6.15 14.32
N TYR A 211 1.61 5.59 15.50
CA TYR A 211 2.94 5.60 16.10
C TYR A 211 4.05 5.10 15.16
N TRP A 212 3.75 4.08 14.38
CA TRP A 212 4.73 3.45 13.49
C TRP A 212 4.96 4.18 12.16
N LYS A 213 4.13 5.18 11.82
CA LYS A 213 4.32 6.03 10.62
C LYS A 213 5.33 7.16 10.81
N GLY A 214 5.87 7.30 12.02
CA GLY A 214 7.05 8.13 12.32
C GLY A 214 6.83 9.64 12.30
N GLN A 215 5.59 10.13 12.48
CA GLN A 215 5.33 11.58 12.57
C GLN A 215 6.18 12.24 13.65
N LYS A 216 6.41 11.54 14.79
CA LYS A 216 7.27 12.05 15.86
C LYS A 216 8.73 12.21 15.42
N ILE A 217 9.24 11.28 14.62
CA ILE A 217 10.60 11.33 14.05
C ILE A 217 10.72 12.54 13.12
N PHE A 218 9.71 12.70 12.25
CA PHE A 218 9.64 13.82 11.32
C PHE A 218 9.61 15.18 12.04
N ILE A 219 8.75 15.38 13.07
CA ILE A 219 8.70 16.62 13.86
C ILE A 219 10.07 16.93 14.50
N LYS A 220 10.74 15.91 15.05
CA LYS A 220 12.09 16.09 15.61
C LYS A 220 13.11 16.46 14.53
N ALA A 221 13.04 15.87 13.36
CA ALA A 221 13.91 16.21 12.24
C ALA A 221 13.67 17.65 11.74
N ILE A 222 12.42 18.09 11.67
CA ILE A 222 12.06 19.48 11.33
C ILE A 222 12.57 20.46 12.38
N LYS A 223 12.57 20.10 13.67
CA LYS A 223 13.19 20.92 14.73
C LYS A 223 14.69 21.10 14.49
N ILE A 224 15.41 20.02 14.25
CA ILE A 224 16.85 20.05 13.94
C ILE A 224 17.10 20.86 12.66
N LEU A 225 16.29 20.66 11.64
CA LEU A 225 16.38 21.39 10.37
C LEU A 225 16.18 22.91 10.57
N SER A 226 15.22 23.32 11.41
CA SER A 226 14.92 24.73 11.68
C SER A 226 16.03 25.48 12.44
N GLU A 227 16.96 24.75 13.03
CA GLU A 227 18.13 25.31 13.75
C GLU A 227 19.40 25.36 12.87
N LYS A 228 19.33 24.85 11.64
CA LYS A 228 20.47 24.88 10.71
C LYS A 228 20.57 26.25 10.01
N ASN A 229 21.78 26.73 9.87
CA ASN A 229 22.10 27.91 9.07
C ASN A 229 22.01 27.57 7.55
N ASN A 230 21.77 28.58 6.73
CA ASN A 230 21.77 28.48 5.27
C ASN A 230 20.75 27.47 4.67
N ILE A 231 19.62 27.32 5.33
CA ILE A 231 18.49 26.52 4.82
C ILE A 231 17.44 27.45 4.18
N PRO A 232 17.00 27.20 2.94
CA PRO A 232 15.91 27.95 2.33
C PRO A 232 14.66 27.97 3.19
N PRO A 233 13.81 29.02 3.12
CA PRO A 233 12.52 29.02 3.80
C PRO A 233 11.71 27.79 3.42
N PHE A 234 11.15 27.08 4.41
CA PHE A 234 10.41 25.84 4.19
C PHE A 234 9.10 25.79 4.98
N GLN A 235 8.23 24.88 4.55
CA GLN A 235 7.03 24.49 5.27
C GLN A 235 6.87 22.97 5.21
N ALA A 236 6.69 22.34 6.37
CA ALA A 236 6.47 20.91 6.49
C ALA A 236 4.95 20.63 6.62
N ILE A 237 4.48 19.58 5.97
CA ILE A 237 3.08 19.17 5.95
C ILE A 237 2.97 17.74 6.46
N ILE A 238 2.22 17.52 7.52
CA ILE A 238 1.80 16.19 7.99
C ILE A 238 0.37 15.97 7.51
N LEU A 239 0.19 15.10 6.52
CA LEU A 239 -1.09 14.86 5.87
C LEU A 239 -1.61 13.46 6.20
N GLY A 240 -2.74 13.38 6.87
CA GLY A 240 -3.42 12.11 7.10
C GLY A 240 -4.39 12.10 8.27
N SER A 241 -5.39 11.22 8.16
CA SER A 241 -6.44 11.06 9.17
C SER A 241 -5.93 10.34 10.42
N GLU A 242 -6.45 10.75 11.56
CA GLU A 242 -6.22 10.12 12.87
C GLU A 242 -6.98 8.79 13.04
N GLN A 243 -8.05 8.59 12.30
CA GLN A 243 -8.89 7.38 12.36
C GLN A 243 -9.25 6.97 13.81
N GLY A 244 -9.74 7.92 14.60
CA GLY A 244 -10.10 7.74 16.01
C GLY A 244 -8.92 7.74 17.01
N ARG A 245 -7.69 8.07 16.57
CA ARG A 245 -6.50 8.16 17.44
C ARG A 245 -6.23 9.58 17.91
N SER A 246 -7.25 10.25 18.44
CA SER A 246 -7.20 11.64 18.91
C SER A 246 -6.07 11.90 19.92
N VAL A 247 -5.84 10.95 20.84
CA VAL A 247 -4.74 11.03 21.81
C VAL A 247 -3.36 11.11 21.14
N TYR A 248 -3.14 10.35 20.08
CA TYR A 248 -1.85 10.42 19.36
C TYR A 248 -1.70 11.73 18.59
N LYS A 249 -2.76 12.19 17.94
CA LYS A 249 -2.77 13.51 17.28
C LYS A 249 -2.46 14.63 18.26
N LYS A 250 -3.12 14.64 19.43
CA LYS A 250 -2.84 15.63 20.49
C LYS A 250 -1.36 15.61 20.87
N LYS A 251 -0.76 14.43 21.13
CA LYS A 251 0.69 14.34 21.42
C LYS A 251 1.58 14.92 20.33
N LEU A 252 1.19 14.81 19.06
CA LEU A 252 1.96 15.41 17.95
C LEU A 252 1.82 16.93 17.94
N LEU A 253 0.63 17.47 18.20
CA LEU A 253 0.39 18.91 18.30
C LEU A 253 1.15 19.50 19.49
N ASP A 254 1.07 18.88 20.68
CA ASP A 254 1.79 19.29 21.88
C ASP A 254 3.31 19.33 21.64
N LEU A 255 3.85 18.30 20.95
CA LEU A 255 5.26 18.25 20.58
C LEU A 255 5.65 19.39 19.60
N THR A 256 4.79 19.68 18.64
CA THR A 256 4.99 20.77 17.68
C THR A 256 5.02 22.12 18.38
N GLN A 257 4.12 22.35 19.33
CA GLN A 257 4.08 23.56 20.16
C GLN A 257 5.31 23.67 21.08
N GLN A 258 5.68 22.58 21.75
CA GLN A 258 6.87 22.51 22.60
C GLN A 258 8.14 22.91 21.83
N TYR A 259 8.24 22.52 20.57
CA TYR A 259 9.38 22.86 19.71
C TYR A 259 9.22 24.20 18.98
N ARG A 260 8.15 24.97 19.23
CA ARG A 260 7.83 26.26 18.59
C ARG A 260 7.78 26.17 17.05
N LEU A 261 7.24 25.05 16.53
CA LEU A 261 7.16 24.77 15.10
C LEU A 261 5.78 25.03 14.48
N ASN A 262 4.87 25.70 15.19
CA ASN A 262 3.49 25.93 14.73
C ASN A 262 3.39 26.69 13.39
N ASN A 263 4.39 27.54 13.08
CA ASN A 263 4.47 28.27 11.81
C ASN A 263 5.17 27.45 10.71
N SER A 264 5.96 26.41 11.08
CA SER A 264 6.73 25.60 10.16
C SER A 264 6.04 24.29 9.79
N ILE A 265 5.16 23.75 10.65
CA ILE A 265 4.44 22.49 10.42
C ILE A 265 2.95 22.72 10.31
N LYS A 266 2.35 22.20 9.24
CA LYS A 266 0.89 22.17 9.03
C LYS A 266 0.37 20.73 9.14
N PHE A 267 -0.76 20.58 9.86
CA PHE A 267 -1.48 19.31 9.92
C PHE A 267 -2.70 19.37 9.01
N ILE A 268 -2.79 18.48 8.05
CA ILE A 268 -3.93 18.35 7.13
C ILE A 268 -4.55 16.96 7.34
N ASN A 269 -5.84 16.94 7.71
CA ASN A 269 -6.49 15.69 8.09
C ASN A 269 -6.81 14.78 6.90
N HIS A 270 -7.15 15.36 5.76
CA HIS A 270 -7.61 14.62 4.59
C HIS A 270 -7.28 15.36 3.29
N CYS A 271 -7.08 14.57 2.24
CA CYS A 271 -6.97 15.06 0.87
C CYS A 271 -7.66 14.03 -0.05
N ASP A 272 -8.68 14.45 -0.75
CA ASP A 272 -9.44 13.59 -1.67
C ASP A 272 -8.59 13.17 -2.87
N GLU A 273 -7.78 14.08 -3.37
CA GLU A 273 -6.89 13.85 -4.49
C GLU A 273 -5.41 13.89 -4.05
N MET A 274 -4.90 12.78 -3.56
CA MET A 274 -3.49 12.68 -3.14
C MET A 274 -2.47 13.19 -4.17
N PRO A 275 -2.64 13.00 -5.51
CA PRO A 275 -1.76 13.62 -6.49
C PRO A 275 -1.59 15.14 -6.32
N VAL A 276 -2.63 15.86 -5.89
CA VAL A 276 -2.55 17.31 -5.67
C VAL A 276 -1.60 17.64 -4.51
N ALA A 277 -1.71 16.90 -3.39
CA ALA A 277 -0.81 17.08 -2.26
C ALA A 277 0.66 16.75 -2.61
N TYR A 278 0.88 15.71 -3.42
CA TYR A 278 2.22 15.45 -3.97
C TYR A 278 2.67 16.59 -4.90
N GLY A 279 1.77 17.06 -5.79
CA GLY A 279 2.09 18.06 -6.81
C GLY A 279 2.50 19.44 -6.28
N ILE A 280 2.12 19.80 -5.05
CA ILE A 280 2.58 21.02 -4.36
C ILE A 280 3.92 20.84 -3.64
N SER A 281 4.41 19.61 -3.50
CA SER A 281 5.56 19.26 -2.66
C SER A 281 6.86 19.27 -3.45
N ASN A 282 7.94 19.77 -2.84
CA ASN A 282 9.29 19.68 -3.38
C ASN A 282 10.01 18.40 -2.94
N LEU A 283 9.59 17.86 -1.80
CA LEU A 283 10.17 16.67 -1.18
C LEU A 283 9.08 15.89 -0.43
N VAL A 284 9.13 14.57 -0.52
CA VAL A 284 8.28 13.68 0.28
C VAL A 284 9.15 12.91 1.27
N CYS A 285 8.62 12.69 2.48
CA CYS A 285 9.24 11.84 3.49
C CYS A 285 8.34 10.64 3.82
N SER A 286 8.93 9.48 4.04
CA SER A 286 8.27 8.27 4.56
C SER A 286 9.06 7.77 5.77
N CYS A 287 8.62 8.14 6.97
CA CYS A 287 9.39 8.01 8.21
C CYS A 287 8.98 6.80 9.06
N SER A 288 8.44 5.75 8.47
CA SER A 288 7.95 4.59 9.22
C SER A 288 9.02 4.01 10.15
N SER A 289 8.70 3.87 11.45
CA SER A 289 9.58 3.30 12.47
C SER A 289 9.56 1.77 12.51
N GLU A 290 8.53 1.17 11.91
CA GLU A 290 8.39 -0.28 11.73
C GLU A 290 8.40 -0.64 10.24
N PRO A 291 8.82 -1.87 9.89
CA PRO A 291 8.93 -2.28 8.48
C PRO A 291 7.59 -2.21 7.74
N GLU A 292 7.53 -1.45 6.67
CA GLU A 292 6.40 -1.49 5.75
C GLU A 292 6.49 -2.73 4.84
N ALA A 293 5.34 -3.27 4.48
CA ALA A 293 5.28 -4.41 3.56
C ALA A 293 5.77 -4.06 2.15
N PHE A 294 5.62 -2.79 1.73
CA PHE A 294 5.98 -2.36 0.38
C PHE A 294 6.58 -0.94 0.33
N GLY A 295 6.00 0.04 1.01
CA GLY A 295 6.42 1.45 0.91
C GLY A 295 5.64 2.21 -0.17
N ARG A 296 4.32 2.20 -0.05
CA ARG A 296 3.42 2.83 -1.03
C ARG A 296 3.70 4.31 -1.24
N VAL A 297 3.96 5.07 -0.18
CA VAL A 297 4.30 6.50 -0.24
C VAL A 297 5.51 6.74 -1.14
N SER A 298 6.52 5.88 -1.07
CA SER A 298 7.72 6.03 -1.91
C SER A 298 7.43 5.88 -3.39
N VAL A 299 6.58 4.92 -3.79
CA VAL A 299 6.24 4.75 -5.21
C VAL A 299 5.26 5.81 -5.71
N GLU A 300 4.38 6.32 -4.85
CA GLU A 300 3.48 7.44 -5.19
C GLU A 300 4.28 8.72 -5.44
N ALA A 301 5.20 9.09 -4.54
CA ALA A 301 6.09 10.25 -4.72
C ALA A 301 6.93 10.15 -5.99
N GLN A 302 7.58 9.00 -6.19
CA GLN A 302 8.38 8.75 -7.40
C GLN A 302 7.53 8.82 -8.68
N SER A 303 6.30 8.27 -8.66
CA SER A 303 5.38 8.36 -9.80
C SER A 303 5.02 9.80 -10.14
N MET A 304 4.91 10.66 -9.12
CA MET A 304 4.66 12.09 -9.25
C MET A 304 5.91 12.91 -9.59
N GLN A 305 7.05 12.25 -9.81
CA GLN A 305 8.35 12.88 -10.06
C GLN A 305 8.84 13.76 -8.90
N ILE A 306 8.44 13.44 -7.68
CA ILE A 306 8.90 14.16 -6.48
C ILE A 306 9.97 13.34 -5.77
N PRO A 307 11.13 13.94 -5.42
CA PRO A 307 12.15 13.29 -4.61
C PRO A 307 11.57 12.74 -3.31
N ILE A 308 12.06 11.58 -2.90
CA ILE A 308 11.62 10.88 -1.68
C ILE A 308 12.79 10.57 -0.76
N ILE A 309 12.60 10.79 0.54
CA ILE A 309 13.45 10.23 1.59
C ILE A 309 12.62 9.22 2.38
N ALA A 310 13.07 7.98 2.50
CA ALA A 310 12.37 6.94 3.25
C ALA A 310 13.25 6.29 4.32
N SER A 311 12.64 5.76 5.39
CA SER A 311 13.33 4.95 6.37
C SER A 311 13.98 3.73 5.72
N ASN A 312 15.25 3.46 6.07
CA ASN A 312 15.98 2.30 5.60
C ASN A 312 15.51 1.02 6.31
N ILE A 313 14.25 0.63 6.09
CA ILE A 313 13.62 -0.53 6.73
C ILE A 313 12.50 -1.13 5.88
N GLY A 314 12.38 -2.46 5.92
CA GLY A 314 11.27 -3.20 5.30
C GLY A 314 11.24 -3.10 3.77
N GLY A 315 10.02 -3.16 3.21
CA GLY A 315 9.81 -3.10 1.76
C GLY A 315 10.08 -1.73 1.14
N SER A 316 10.18 -0.66 1.93
CA SER A 316 10.50 0.69 1.42
C SER A 316 11.86 0.73 0.72
N ILE A 317 12.84 -0.04 1.19
CA ILE A 317 14.17 -0.14 0.59
C ILE A 317 14.10 -0.60 -0.87
N GLU A 318 13.19 -1.51 -1.19
CA GLU A 318 13.07 -2.11 -2.52
C GLU A 318 12.45 -1.17 -3.55
N THR A 319 11.75 -0.13 -3.08
CA THR A 319 11.06 0.84 -3.93
C THR A 319 11.95 1.98 -4.40
N ILE A 320 13.12 2.14 -3.81
CA ILE A 320 14.04 3.25 -4.08
C ILE A 320 15.33 2.70 -4.69
N ILE A 321 15.78 3.30 -5.79
CA ILE A 321 17.15 3.15 -6.27
C ILE A 321 17.97 4.22 -5.55
N LYS A 322 18.75 3.78 -4.55
CA LYS A 322 19.50 4.66 -3.66
C LYS A 322 20.29 5.71 -4.46
N ASP A 323 20.22 6.95 -4.03
CA ASP A 323 20.90 8.14 -4.56
C ASP A 323 20.55 8.50 -6.01
N LYS A 324 19.66 7.71 -6.67
CA LYS A 324 19.18 7.97 -8.05
C LYS A 324 17.71 8.35 -8.10
N SER A 325 16.83 7.54 -7.48
CA SER A 325 15.38 7.77 -7.49
C SER A 325 14.84 8.26 -6.15
N GLY A 326 15.70 8.41 -5.16
CA GLY A 326 15.39 8.83 -3.80
C GLY A 326 16.50 8.46 -2.82
N TYR A 327 16.27 8.76 -1.57
CA TYR A 327 17.25 8.60 -0.51
C TYR A 327 16.69 7.74 0.64
N LEU A 328 17.59 7.09 1.34
CA LEU A 328 17.27 6.30 2.53
C LEU A 328 17.97 6.92 3.74
N PHE A 329 17.22 7.14 4.82
CA PHE A 329 17.78 7.58 6.09
C PHE A 329 17.76 6.46 7.13
N LYS A 330 18.65 6.51 8.09
CA LYS A 330 18.78 5.54 9.17
C LYS A 330 17.51 5.50 10.02
N ASN A 331 16.93 4.30 10.15
CA ASN A 331 15.66 4.13 10.84
C ASN A 331 15.67 4.71 12.26
N ASN A 332 14.61 5.42 12.63
CA ASN A 332 14.44 6.09 13.93
C ASN A 332 15.49 7.18 14.24
N ASP A 333 16.22 7.69 13.25
CA ASP A 333 17.23 8.71 13.42
C ASP A 333 16.75 10.07 12.85
N PRO A 334 16.26 11.01 13.70
CA PRO A 334 15.82 12.32 13.24
C PRO A 334 16.98 13.23 12.78
N ILE A 335 18.22 12.99 13.25
CA ILE A 335 19.39 13.76 12.84
C ILE A 335 19.76 13.40 11.39
N ASP A 336 19.81 12.11 11.07
CA ASP A 336 20.10 11.66 9.72
C ASP A 336 19.00 12.07 8.73
N LEU A 337 17.74 12.04 9.15
CA LEU A 337 16.62 12.58 8.36
C LEU A 337 16.78 14.08 8.11
N ALA A 338 17.09 14.89 9.12
CA ALA A 338 17.29 16.32 8.99
C ALA A 338 18.47 16.66 8.05
N ASN A 339 19.57 15.92 8.15
CA ASN A 339 20.73 16.08 7.28
C ASN A 339 20.39 15.74 5.82
N SER A 340 19.67 14.64 5.61
CA SER A 340 19.20 14.23 4.27
C SER A 340 18.26 15.27 3.65
N ILE A 341 17.34 15.85 4.45
CA ILE A 341 16.45 16.92 3.99
C ILE A 341 17.27 18.16 3.61
N ALA A 342 18.17 18.61 4.50
CA ALA A 342 19.02 19.78 4.27
C ALA A 342 19.84 19.64 2.99
N SER A 343 20.47 18.48 2.78
CA SER A 343 21.25 18.20 1.57
C SER A 343 20.40 18.31 0.28
N LEU A 344 19.14 17.87 0.31
CA LEU A 344 18.26 18.01 -0.85
C LEU A 344 17.76 19.43 -1.06
N MET A 345 17.51 20.18 0.02
CA MET A 345 17.11 21.59 -0.08
C MET A 345 18.18 22.49 -0.68
N GLN A 346 19.45 22.10 -0.58
CA GLN A 346 20.60 22.83 -1.15
C GLN A 346 20.87 22.47 -2.63
N LYS A 347 20.20 21.45 -3.17
CA LYS A 347 20.31 21.09 -4.60
C LYS A 347 19.56 22.07 -5.48
N ASP A 348 20.11 22.32 -6.65
CA ASP A 348 19.42 23.08 -7.69
C ASP A 348 18.20 22.36 -8.23
N TYR A 349 17.33 23.12 -8.89
CA TYR A 349 16.08 22.62 -9.45
C TYR A 349 16.27 21.43 -10.42
N ASN A 350 17.29 21.48 -11.29
CA ASN A 350 17.54 20.45 -12.29
C ASN A 350 17.97 19.14 -11.66
N SER A 351 18.79 19.19 -10.60
CA SER A 351 19.19 18.05 -9.81
C SER A 351 18.00 17.36 -9.13
N LEU A 352 17.11 18.12 -8.48
CA LEU A 352 15.89 17.59 -7.87
C LEU A 352 14.95 16.98 -8.92
N LYS A 353 14.78 17.66 -10.05
CA LYS A 353 13.96 17.19 -11.18
C LYS A 353 14.51 15.88 -11.77
N SER A 354 15.83 15.76 -11.91
CA SER A 354 16.48 14.52 -12.38
C SER A 354 16.16 13.32 -11.47
N ILE A 355 16.25 13.50 -10.15
CA ILE A 355 15.88 12.47 -9.17
C ILE A 355 14.42 12.05 -9.34
N GLY A 356 13.52 13.01 -9.49
CA GLY A 356 12.10 12.77 -9.73
C GLY A 356 11.82 11.99 -11.03
N VAL A 357 12.49 12.34 -12.11
CA VAL A 357 12.39 11.65 -13.41
C VAL A 357 12.86 10.20 -13.30
N GLU A 358 14.01 9.96 -12.67
CA GLU A 358 14.51 8.60 -12.44
C GLU A 358 13.57 7.79 -11.52
N GLY A 359 12.98 8.45 -10.53
CA GLY A 359 11.94 7.85 -9.68
C GLY A 359 10.74 7.36 -10.50
N ARG A 360 10.21 8.19 -11.37
CA ARG A 360 9.09 7.81 -12.24
C ARG A 360 9.44 6.67 -13.18
N LYS A 361 10.62 6.70 -13.81
CA LYS A 361 11.11 5.59 -14.66
C LYS A 361 11.15 4.26 -13.87
N ASN A 362 11.66 4.28 -12.65
CA ASN A 362 11.70 3.11 -11.76
C ASN A 362 10.29 2.56 -11.50
N VAL A 363 9.34 3.44 -11.15
CA VAL A 363 7.95 3.03 -10.86
C VAL A 363 7.26 2.45 -12.08
N ILE A 364 7.33 3.12 -13.22
CA ILE A 364 6.73 2.61 -14.48
C ILE A 364 7.31 1.23 -14.83
N LYS A 365 8.62 1.05 -14.67
CA LYS A 365 9.29 -0.21 -14.99
C LYS A 365 8.94 -1.35 -14.04
N LYS A 366 8.83 -1.09 -12.72
CA LYS A 366 8.75 -2.15 -11.70
C LYS A 366 7.42 -2.20 -10.95
N PHE A 367 6.78 -1.06 -10.70
CA PHE A 367 5.70 -0.89 -9.74
C PHE A 367 4.40 -0.35 -10.36
N ASN A 368 4.22 -0.55 -11.66
CA ASN A 368 2.97 -0.22 -12.36
C ASN A 368 1.90 -1.26 -12.03
N VAL A 369 0.67 -0.80 -11.85
CA VAL A 369 -0.50 -1.64 -11.55
C VAL A 369 -0.79 -2.63 -12.66
N ASP A 370 -0.63 -2.24 -13.93
CA ASP A 370 -0.88 -3.12 -15.08
C ASP A 370 0.07 -4.32 -15.05
N LYS A 371 1.35 -4.09 -14.74
CA LYS A 371 2.35 -5.14 -14.58
C LYS A 371 2.01 -6.11 -13.43
N MET A 372 1.56 -5.57 -12.28
CA MET A 372 1.10 -6.39 -11.14
C MET A 372 -0.09 -7.27 -11.56
N CYS A 373 -1.08 -6.69 -12.21
CA CYS A 373 -2.28 -7.40 -12.64
C CYS A 373 -1.96 -8.45 -13.73
N GLN A 374 -1.17 -8.07 -14.72
CA GLN A 374 -0.75 -8.98 -15.81
C GLN A 374 0.06 -10.16 -15.29
N THR A 375 1.01 -9.92 -14.37
CA THR A 375 1.81 -11.00 -13.75
C THR A 375 0.90 -11.92 -12.92
N THR A 376 -0.02 -11.37 -12.14
CA THR A 376 -1.00 -12.16 -11.37
C THR A 376 -1.88 -13.01 -12.29
N PHE A 377 -2.36 -12.44 -13.38
CA PHE A 377 -3.17 -13.16 -14.36
C PHE A 377 -2.39 -14.27 -15.05
N THR A 378 -1.14 -14.05 -15.39
CA THR A 378 -0.25 -15.09 -15.96
C THR A 378 -0.11 -16.27 -15.00
N GLU A 379 0.06 -16.02 -13.70
CA GLU A 379 0.12 -17.08 -12.70
C GLU A 379 -1.23 -17.80 -12.52
N TYR A 380 -2.35 -17.12 -12.67
CA TYR A 380 -3.67 -17.76 -12.68
C TYR A 380 -3.84 -18.73 -13.87
N LYS A 381 -3.36 -18.35 -15.06
CA LYS A 381 -3.39 -19.24 -16.23
C LYS A 381 -2.59 -20.51 -15.98
N LYS A 382 -1.37 -20.38 -15.48
CA LYS A 382 -0.52 -21.52 -15.13
C LYS A 382 -1.17 -22.46 -14.11
N LEU A 383 -1.89 -21.90 -13.11
CA LEU A 383 -2.59 -22.73 -12.12
C LEU A 383 -3.74 -23.55 -12.71
N ILE A 384 -4.42 -23.02 -13.73
CA ILE A 384 -5.53 -23.72 -14.39
C ILE A 384 -5.02 -24.74 -15.43
N GLU A 385 -3.92 -24.44 -16.12
CA GLU A 385 -3.29 -25.35 -17.09
C GLU A 385 -2.66 -26.59 -16.42
N LEU A 386 -2.26 -26.47 -15.15
CA LEU A 386 -1.71 -27.56 -14.33
C LEU A 386 -2.82 -28.40 -13.64
N SER A 387 -4.09 -28.16 -13.91
CA SER A 387 -5.28 -28.82 -13.35
C SER A 387 -5.89 -29.75 -14.37
#